data_a52318bdaa8fa422dd7740bd3fc5de03
#
_entry.id   a52318bdaa8fa422dd7740bd3fc5de03
#
_cell.length_a   1.000
_cell.length_b   1.000
_cell.length_c   1.000
_cell.angle_alpha   90.00
_cell.angle_beta   90.00
_cell.angle_gamma   90.00
#
_symmetry.space_group_name_H-M   'P 1'
#
loop_
_entity.id
_entity.type
_entity.pdbx_description
1 polymer ?
#
loop_
_entity_poly.entity_id
_entity_poly.type
_entity_poly.pdbx_seq_one_letter_code
_entity_poly.pdbx_strand_id
1 'polypeptide(L)'
;MSNTPLAKYSKSKNTEYEEYSASKILRNLIEFSINDSANKISIKIERNGLSLIEIKNNGNGLSSKDLAESVENNSVTLNNNQNIFLNLSKISNLEIISKEKDKTRGSLLKITNDKIQPIKECYADIGTKISLKDIFYNDNEKRTNPENFIEDDIKNTIFNYALAFPNINFLAKLNNTSIINTPIEDKFSKDKIISRISKVFDNKIAKSLIKEQLETEKIKIKIYYSNKKQVSKKKNNQYIIVNNKPARFLEIKRAFNDIYRKSFEVDGYPSFFIFLNYNENLVDRKKVEKMTKGLILKSFSKQIYEFDKDKKNKNNLIKSVFNFHKNFQLTESKNGIIIKNNKEYGFFDF
;
A
#
# COMPACT_ATOMS: atom_id res chain seq x y z
N MET A 1 16.75 25.31 55.97
CA MET A 1 17.07 24.21 55.05
C MET A 1 15.77 23.50 54.72
N SER A 2 15.13 23.89 53.67
CA SER A 2 13.83 23.32 53.24
C SER A 2 14.00 22.65 51.88
N ASN A 3 13.97 21.32 51.91
CA ASN A 3 13.97 20.49 50.70
C ASN A 3 12.55 20.47 50.11
N THR A 4 12.38 21.10 48.97
CA THR A 4 11.18 21.00 48.15
C THR A 4 11.34 19.78 47.23
N PRO A 5 10.42 18.79 47.22
CA PRO A 5 10.54 17.67 46.29
C PRO A 5 10.07 18.11 44.90
N LEU A 6 10.93 17.84 43.92
CA LEU A 6 10.60 17.91 42.49
C LEU A 6 9.32 17.11 42.20
N ALA A 7 8.29 17.80 41.76
CA ALA A 7 7.07 17.19 41.26
C ALA A 7 7.42 16.30 40.07
N LYS A 8 7.24 14.99 40.26
CA LYS A 8 7.21 14.02 39.17
C LYS A 8 5.98 14.34 38.31
N TYR A 9 6.22 14.90 37.13
CA TYR A 9 5.20 14.95 36.09
C TYR A 9 4.81 13.50 35.75
N SER A 10 3.72 13.04 36.30
CA SER A 10 3.03 11.85 35.84
C SER A 10 2.58 12.13 34.41
N LYS A 11 3.18 11.43 33.41
CA LYS A 11 2.60 11.30 32.10
C LYS A 11 1.20 10.73 32.29
N SER A 12 0.18 11.59 32.23
CA SER A 12 -1.20 11.16 32.08
C SER A 12 -1.24 10.31 30.82
N LYS A 13 -1.73 9.09 30.96
CA LYS A 13 -2.14 8.21 29.87
C LYS A 13 -3.25 8.94 29.09
N ASN A 14 -2.89 9.82 28.16
CA ASN A 14 -3.78 10.24 27.10
C ASN A 14 -3.75 9.15 26.04
N THR A 15 -4.67 8.24 26.22
CA THR A 15 -5.13 7.24 25.29
C THR A 15 -5.45 7.86 23.93
N GLU A 16 -4.91 7.20 22.85
CA GLU A 16 -5.57 7.03 21.56
C GLU A 16 -5.73 8.22 20.60
N TYR A 17 -4.84 9.16 20.58
CA TYR A 17 -4.60 9.85 19.33
C TYR A 17 -3.48 9.10 18.59
N GLU A 18 -3.86 8.10 17.77
CA GLU A 18 -2.94 7.55 16.78
C GLU A 18 -2.22 8.71 16.10
N GLU A 19 -0.92 8.57 15.94
CA GLU A 19 -0.06 9.56 15.29
C GLU A 19 -0.51 9.76 13.82
N TYR A 20 -1.39 10.75 13.60
CA TYR A 20 -1.92 11.06 12.27
C TYR A 20 -0.83 11.74 11.45
N SER A 21 -0.54 11.21 10.27
CA SER A 21 0.18 11.88 9.20
C SER A 21 -0.71 12.05 7.98
N ALA A 22 -0.35 12.93 7.05
CA ALA A 22 -1.10 13.12 5.80
C ALA A 22 -1.29 11.81 5.03
N SER A 23 -0.25 10.96 4.99
CA SER A 23 -0.30 9.65 4.33
C SER A 23 -1.26 8.68 5.03
N LYS A 24 -1.36 8.74 6.37
CA LYS A 24 -2.29 7.90 7.15
C LYS A 24 -3.73 8.36 7.00
N ILE A 25 -3.97 9.67 7.05
CA ILE A 25 -5.29 10.27 6.75
C ILE A 25 -5.74 9.83 5.36
N LEU A 26 -4.88 10.01 4.36
CA LEU A 26 -5.16 9.65 2.98
C LEU A 26 -5.50 8.17 2.81
N ARG A 27 -4.76 7.28 3.49
CA ARG A 27 -5.06 5.84 3.53
C ARG A 27 -6.49 5.59 3.97
N ASN A 28 -6.89 6.16 5.10
CA ASN A 28 -8.22 5.96 5.67
C ASN A 28 -9.32 6.44 4.70
N LEU A 29 -9.12 7.57 4.03
CA LEU A 29 -10.08 8.11 3.07
C LEU A 29 -10.17 7.27 1.78
N ILE A 30 -9.04 6.71 1.32
CA ILE A 30 -9.03 5.79 0.18
C ILE A 30 -9.76 4.48 0.56
N GLU A 31 -9.49 3.92 1.73
CA GLU A 31 -10.14 2.70 2.22
C GLU A 31 -11.66 2.93 2.38
N PHE A 32 -12.08 4.07 2.91
CA PHE A 32 -13.49 4.46 2.94
C PHE A 32 -14.09 4.43 1.53
N SER A 33 -13.44 5.06 0.55
CA SER A 33 -13.94 5.12 -0.82
C SER A 33 -14.05 3.74 -1.49
N ILE A 34 -13.11 2.83 -1.20
CA ILE A 34 -13.13 1.45 -1.68
C ILE A 34 -14.29 0.67 -1.04
N ASN A 35 -14.49 0.82 0.28
CA ASN A 35 -15.59 0.17 1.01
C ASN A 35 -16.96 0.70 0.58
N ASP A 36 -17.04 1.96 0.13
CA ASP A 36 -18.23 2.57 -0.48
C ASP A 36 -18.49 2.06 -1.93
N SER A 37 -17.76 1.02 -2.36
CA SER A 37 -17.90 0.40 -3.69
C SER A 37 -17.56 1.34 -4.86
N ALA A 38 -16.70 2.31 -4.66
CA ALA A 38 -16.27 3.21 -5.70
C ALA A 38 -15.43 2.50 -6.77
N ASN A 39 -15.66 2.85 -8.03
CA ASN A 39 -14.80 2.46 -9.15
C ASN A 39 -14.02 3.65 -9.75
N LYS A 40 -14.23 4.86 -9.22
CA LYS A 40 -13.47 6.08 -9.53
C LYS A 40 -13.20 6.85 -8.26
N ILE A 41 -11.91 7.14 -8.03
CA ILE A 41 -11.43 7.90 -6.87
C ILE A 41 -10.56 9.05 -7.38
N SER A 42 -10.93 10.28 -7.05
CA SER A 42 -10.18 11.49 -7.35
C SER A 42 -9.62 12.10 -6.07
N ILE A 43 -8.33 12.40 -6.04
CA ILE A 43 -7.59 12.89 -4.88
C ILE A 43 -6.96 14.22 -5.23
N LYS A 44 -7.13 15.22 -4.37
CA LYS A 44 -6.48 16.52 -4.45
C LYS A 44 -5.80 16.83 -3.13
N ILE A 45 -4.51 17.14 -3.17
CA ILE A 45 -3.70 17.43 -1.99
C ILE A 45 -2.93 18.74 -2.23
N GLU A 46 -3.00 19.66 -1.28
CA GLU A 46 -2.28 20.92 -1.33
C GLU A 46 -1.37 21.09 -0.12
N ARG A 47 -0.17 21.65 -0.36
CA ARG A 47 0.91 21.80 0.65
C ARG A 47 1.18 20.49 1.38
N ASN A 48 1.33 19.40 0.61
CA ASN A 48 1.56 18.05 1.12
C ASN A 48 0.53 17.58 2.15
N GLY A 49 -0.70 18.10 2.07
CA GLY A 49 -1.80 17.78 2.97
C GLY A 49 -2.01 18.79 4.10
N LEU A 50 -1.12 19.75 4.29
CA LEU A 50 -1.25 20.72 5.36
C LEU A 50 -2.47 21.63 5.19
N SER A 51 -2.73 22.10 3.96
CA SER A 51 -3.86 23.01 3.68
C SER A 51 -5.10 22.28 3.20
N LEU A 52 -4.95 21.19 2.44
CA LEU A 52 -6.06 20.43 1.90
C LEU A 52 -5.70 18.97 1.65
N ILE A 53 -6.56 18.06 2.12
CA ILE A 53 -6.71 16.71 1.59
C ILE A 53 -8.17 16.55 1.17
N GLU A 54 -8.41 16.38 -0.11
CA GLU A 54 -9.73 16.15 -0.67
C GLU A 54 -9.78 14.83 -1.42
N ILE A 55 -10.82 14.05 -1.16
CA ILE A 55 -11.12 12.83 -1.91
C ILE A 55 -12.56 12.88 -2.40
N LYS A 56 -12.78 12.53 -3.67
CA LYS A 56 -14.09 12.36 -4.28
C LYS A 56 -14.18 10.97 -4.88
N ASN A 57 -15.24 10.27 -4.56
CA ASN A 57 -15.53 8.97 -5.11
C ASN A 57 -16.92 8.93 -5.75
N ASN A 58 -17.19 7.90 -6.54
CA ASN A 58 -18.48 7.63 -7.16
C ASN A 58 -19.14 6.36 -6.59
N GLY A 59 -18.93 6.10 -5.30
CA GLY A 59 -19.53 4.95 -4.60
C GLY A 59 -21.03 5.09 -4.35
N ASN A 60 -21.53 4.31 -3.39
CA ASN A 60 -22.95 4.29 -3.06
C ASN A 60 -23.45 5.62 -2.46
N GLY A 61 -22.55 6.36 -1.81
CA GLY A 61 -22.88 7.56 -1.06
C GLY A 61 -23.48 7.26 0.32
N LEU A 62 -23.55 8.31 1.15
CA LEU A 62 -24.10 8.27 2.51
C LEU A 62 -25.41 9.04 2.57
N SER A 63 -26.38 8.51 3.30
CA SER A 63 -27.62 9.22 3.62
C SER A 63 -27.36 10.35 4.65
N SER A 64 -28.31 11.28 4.81
CA SER A 64 -28.20 12.30 5.85
C SER A 64 -28.17 11.69 7.27
N LYS A 65 -28.83 10.56 7.47
CA LYS A 65 -28.80 9.79 8.71
C LYS A 65 -27.41 9.21 8.96
N ASP A 66 -26.81 8.54 7.96
CA ASP A 66 -25.46 7.97 8.08
C ASP A 66 -24.42 9.06 8.36
N LEU A 67 -24.56 10.23 7.74
CA LEU A 67 -23.69 11.39 8.01
C LEU A 67 -23.82 11.89 9.46
N ALA A 68 -25.04 11.97 10.00
CA ALA A 68 -25.27 12.36 11.39
C ALA A 68 -24.65 11.33 12.35
N GLU A 69 -24.93 10.06 12.16
CA GLU A 69 -24.40 8.97 12.98
C GLU A 69 -22.88 8.88 12.95
N SER A 70 -22.26 9.21 11.81
CA SER A 70 -20.79 9.13 11.61
C SER A 70 -19.98 10.11 12.46
N VAL A 71 -20.61 11.11 13.04
CA VAL A 71 -19.98 12.14 13.88
C VAL A 71 -20.52 12.17 15.32
N GLU A 72 -21.44 11.28 15.66
CA GLU A 72 -21.93 11.12 17.03
C GLU A 72 -21.04 10.18 17.86
N ASN A 73 -20.77 10.56 19.11
CA ASN A 73 -19.87 9.83 20.00
C ASN A 73 -20.37 8.42 20.42
N ASN A 74 -21.64 8.10 20.19
CA ASN A 74 -22.32 6.91 20.71
C ASN A 74 -22.67 5.85 19.67
N SER A 75 -22.19 5.94 18.44
CA SER A 75 -22.48 4.91 17.43
C SER A 75 -21.73 3.61 17.72
N VAL A 76 -22.38 2.73 18.49
CA VAL A 76 -21.87 1.38 18.86
C VAL A 76 -22.03 0.38 17.71
N THR A 77 -22.63 0.76 16.60
CA THR A 77 -23.01 -0.17 15.54
C THR A 77 -22.43 0.21 14.19
N LEU A 78 -21.90 -0.82 13.54
CA LEU A 78 -21.55 -0.95 12.12
C LEU A 78 -20.14 -0.50 11.70
N ASN A 79 -19.27 -1.50 11.55
CA ASN A 79 -17.97 -1.47 10.85
C ASN A 79 -16.92 -0.46 11.36
N ASN A 80 -15.71 -0.90 11.52
CA ASN A 80 -14.51 -0.19 12.04
C ASN A 80 -14.18 1.20 11.41
N ASN A 81 -15.02 1.75 10.54
CA ASN A 81 -14.80 3.01 9.82
C ASN A 81 -15.66 4.19 10.34
N GLN A 82 -16.61 3.97 11.26
CA GLN A 82 -17.58 5.00 11.62
C GLN A 82 -17.01 6.14 12.45
N ASN A 83 -15.99 5.89 13.25
CA ASN A 83 -15.34 6.94 14.04
C ASN A 83 -14.32 7.77 13.25
N ILE A 84 -14.13 7.47 11.95
CA ILE A 84 -13.10 8.15 11.16
C ILE A 84 -13.41 9.64 11.00
N PHE A 85 -14.64 10.01 10.67
CA PHE A 85 -15.00 11.41 10.43
C PHE A 85 -14.97 12.24 11.71
N LEU A 86 -15.43 11.65 12.82
CA LEU A 86 -15.31 12.29 14.12
C LEU A 86 -13.83 12.53 14.50
N ASN A 87 -12.96 11.56 14.29
CA ASN A 87 -11.54 11.71 14.59
C ASN A 87 -10.86 12.73 13.66
N LEU A 88 -11.22 12.74 12.38
CA LEU A 88 -10.70 13.71 11.41
C LEU A 88 -11.19 15.13 11.68
N SER A 89 -12.41 15.29 12.17
CA SER A 89 -12.96 16.62 12.54
C SER A 89 -12.23 17.28 13.71
N LYS A 90 -11.66 16.47 14.61
CA LYS A 90 -10.88 16.97 15.76
C LYS A 90 -9.53 17.56 15.35
N ILE A 91 -9.02 17.20 14.16
CA ILE A 91 -7.71 17.65 13.68
C ILE A 91 -7.77 18.51 12.42
N SER A 92 -8.96 18.75 11.88
CA SER A 92 -9.14 19.52 10.63
C SER A 92 -10.54 20.11 10.53
N ASN A 93 -10.71 21.12 9.72
CA ASN A 93 -12.01 21.57 9.27
C ASN A 93 -12.53 20.55 8.23
N LEU A 94 -13.61 19.83 8.58
CA LEU A 94 -14.18 18.75 7.78
C LEU A 94 -15.41 19.21 7.02
N GLU A 95 -15.47 18.91 5.73
CA GLU A 95 -16.66 19.06 4.89
C GLU A 95 -16.92 17.74 4.15
N ILE A 96 -18.14 17.22 4.27
CA ILE A 96 -18.59 16.01 3.56
C ILE A 96 -19.83 16.38 2.74
N ILE A 97 -19.76 16.11 1.44
CA ILE A 97 -20.89 16.17 0.53
C ILE A 97 -21.14 14.76 0.01
N SER A 98 -22.33 14.23 0.22
CA SER A 98 -22.65 12.89 -0.21
C SER A 98 -24.05 12.79 -0.81
N LYS A 99 -24.18 11.94 -1.83
CA LYS A 99 -25.46 11.64 -2.46
C LYS A 99 -25.58 10.15 -2.78
N GLU A 100 -26.63 9.53 -2.28
CA GLU A 100 -27.00 8.17 -2.62
C GLU A 100 -27.48 8.06 -4.06
N LYS A 101 -27.36 6.87 -4.66
CA LYS A 101 -27.66 6.61 -6.07
C LYS A 101 -29.10 6.98 -6.44
N ASP A 102 -30.06 6.67 -5.55
CA ASP A 102 -31.49 6.82 -5.82
C ASP A 102 -32.08 8.14 -5.33
N LYS A 103 -31.23 9.08 -4.90
CA LYS A 103 -31.66 10.39 -4.43
C LYS A 103 -31.41 11.49 -5.47
N THR A 104 -32.33 12.46 -5.51
CA THR A 104 -32.18 13.64 -6.40
C THR A 104 -31.24 14.69 -5.82
N ARG A 105 -31.19 14.79 -4.48
CA ARG A 105 -30.33 15.72 -3.75
C ARG A 105 -29.38 14.97 -2.84
N GLY A 106 -28.26 15.58 -2.56
CA GLY A 106 -27.29 15.12 -1.59
C GLY A 106 -27.40 15.86 -0.27
N SER A 107 -26.57 15.49 0.67
CA SER A 107 -26.44 16.05 2.00
C SER A 107 -25.05 16.64 2.21
N LEU A 108 -24.98 17.79 2.86
CA LEU A 108 -23.78 18.51 3.24
C LEU A 108 -23.63 18.53 4.75
N LEU A 109 -22.57 17.94 5.27
CA LEU A 109 -22.11 18.05 6.64
C LEU A 109 -20.87 18.93 6.71
N LYS A 110 -20.85 19.91 7.64
CA LYS A 110 -19.67 20.72 7.93
C LYS A 110 -19.36 20.70 9.42
N ILE A 111 -18.08 20.53 9.73
CA ILE A 111 -17.54 20.68 11.07
C ILE A 111 -16.37 21.64 11.00
N THR A 112 -16.48 22.76 11.72
CA THR A 112 -15.47 23.82 11.71
C THR A 112 -15.15 24.19 13.14
N ASN A 113 -13.87 24.16 13.53
CA ASN A 113 -13.41 24.42 14.90
C ASN A 113 -14.21 23.58 15.94
N ASP A 114 -14.32 22.28 15.71
CA ASP A 114 -15.05 21.29 16.53
C ASP A 114 -16.56 21.54 16.64
N LYS A 115 -17.13 22.46 15.85
CA LYS A 115 -18.57 22.74 15.87
C LYS A 115 -19.25 22.06 14.69
N ILE A 116 -20.11 21.10 14.99
CA ILE A 116 -20.95 20.41 14.00
C ILE A 116 -22.08 21.37 13.59
N GLN A 117 -22.18 21.61 12.28
CA GLN A 117 -23.27 22.40 11.71
C GLN A 117 -24.43 21.48 11.31
N PRO A 118 -25.68 21.98 11.32
CA PRO A 118 -26.82 21.21 10.84
C PRO A 118 -26.60 20.72 9.41
N ILE A 119 -26.97 19.47 9.16
CA ILE A 119 -26.89 18.87 7.81
C ILE A 119 -27.88 19.61 6.90
N LYS A 120 -27.40 19.98 5.71
CA LYS A 120 -28.18 20.72 4.71
C LYS A 120 -28.29 19.90 3.42
N GLU A 121 -29.42 19.99 2.76
CA GLU A 121 -29.55 19.50 1.40
C GLU A 121 -28.68 20.31 0.43
N CYS A 122 -28.10 19.64 -0.57
CA CYS A 122 -27.30 20.28 -1.59
C CYS A 122 -27.40 19.54 -2.95
N TYR A 123 -26.98 20.21 -4.01
CA TYR A 123 -26.73 19.52 -5.28
C TYR A 123 -25.39 18.80 -5.19
N ALA A 124 -25.39 17.53 -5.59
CA ALA A 124 -24.18 16.70 -5.58
C ALA A 124 -24.24 15.62 -6.67
N ASP A 125 -23.07 15.17 -7.11
CA ASP A 125 -22.94 13.94 -7.88
C ASP A 125 -23.10 12.72 -6.96
N ILE A 126 -23.47 11.58 -7.55
CA ILE A 126 -23.54 10.31 -6.82
C ILE A 126 -22.17 9.96 -6.23
N GLY A 127 -22.16 9.46 -4.98
CA GLY A 127 -20.96 9.13 -4.23
C GLY A 127 -20.66 10.16 -3.13
N THR A 128 -19.43 10.22 -2.68
CA THR A 128 -19.02 11.01 -1.53
C THR A 128 -17.78 11.86 -1.86
N LYS A 129 -17.85 13.13 -1.48
CA LYS A 129 -16.71 14.05 -1.48
C LYS A 129 -16.40 14.43 -0.04
N ILE A 130 -15.15 14.25 0.38
CA ILE A 130 -14.64 14.59 1.71
C ILE A 130 -13.49 15.57 1.53
N SER A 131 -13.57 16.70 2.22
CA SER A 131 -12.53 17.75 2.20
C SER A 131 -12.09 18.04 3.63
N LEU A 132 -10.81 17.87 3.89
CA LEU A 132 -10.13 18.20 5.14
C LEU A 132 -9.26 19.43 4.89
N LYS A 133 -9.55 20.52 5.59
CA LYS A 133 -8.81 21.77 5.47
C LYS A 133 -8.07 22.08 6.77
N ASP A 134 -6.95 22.77 6.65
CA ASP A 134 -6.17 23.25 7.79
C ASP A 134 -5.82 22.15 8.80
N ILE A 135 -5.21 21.05 8.32
CA ILE A 135 -4.87 19.88 9.13
C ILE A 135 -3.96 20.29 10.28
N PHE A 136 -4.27 19.81 11.49
CA PHE A 136 -3.66 20.18 12.77
C PHE A 136 -3.77 21.68 13.11
N TYR A 137 -4.89 22.34 12.70
CA TYR A 137 -5.11 23.75 13.00
C TYR A 137 -5.03 24.10 14.50
N ASN A 138 -5.34 23.14 15.35
CA ASN A 138 -5.35 23.24 16.81
C ASN A 138 -4.10 22.63 17.48
N ASP A 139 -3.11 22.14 16.73
CA ASP A 139 -1.88 21.52 17.24
C ASP A 139 -0.68 22.02 16.43
N ASN A 140 -0.04 23.09 16.92
CA ASN A 140 1.07 23.71 16.20
C ASN A 140 2.31 22.83 16.11
N GLU A 141 2.56 21.96 17.09
CA GLU A 141 3.68 21.03 17.08
C GLU A 141 3.53 20.02 15.93
N LYS A 142 2.36 19.39 15.82
CA LYS A 142 2.08 18.48 14.71
C LYS A 142 2.03 19.19 13.35
N ARG A 143 1.50 20.42 13.32
CA ARG A 143 1.38 21.22 12.10
C ARG A 143 2.73 21.61 11.52
N THR A 144 3.72 21.85 12.36
CA THR A 144 5.07 22.26 11.95
C THR A 144 6.04 21.08 11.79
N ASN A 145 5.68 19.87 12.25
CA ASN A 145 6.50 18.68 12.09
C ASN A 145 6.49 18.21 10.62
N PRO A 146 7.65 18.30 9.90
CA PRO A 146 7.71 17.91 8.49
C PRO A 146 7.46 16.43 8.26
N GLU A 147 7.68 15.56 9.26
CA GLU A 147 7.45 14.11 9.16
C GLU A 147 5.97 13.77 8.94
N ASN A 148 5.05 14.65 9.35
CA ASN A 148 3.62 14.46 9.13
C ASN A 148 3.19 14.68 7.66
N PHE A 149 4.04 15.32 6.83
CA PHE A 149 3.70 15.79 5.50
C PHE A 149 4.73 15.38 4.43
N ILE A 150 5.31 14.18 4.56
CA ILE A 150 6.32 13.66 3.62
C ILE A 150 5.65 13.36 2.27
N GLU A 151 6.09 14.05 1.23
CA GLU A 151 5.55 13.93 -0.13
C GLU A 151 5.68 12.51 -0.69
N ASP A 152 6.82 11.86 -0.46
CA ASP A 152 7.06 10.50 -0.93
C ASP A 152 6.13 9.48 -0.24
N ASP A 153 5.79 9.66 1.03
CA ASP A 153 4.86 8.79 1.74
C ASP A 153 3.43 8.94 1.22
N ILE A 154 3.04 10.16 0.87
CA ILE A 154 1.75 10.46 0.24
C ILE A 154 1.68 9.76 -1.13
N LYS A 155 2.69 9.97 -1.99
CA LYS A 155 2.77 9.33 -3.31
C LYS A 155 2.75 7.80 -3.21
N ASN A 156 3.57 7.24 -2.31
CA ASN A 156 3.64 5.80 -2.08
C ASN A 156 2.30 5.23 -1.60
N THR A 157 1.56 5.97 -0.78
CA THR A 157 0.22 5.55 -0.36
C THR A 157 -0.71 5.44 -1.56
N ILE A 158 -0.79 6.47 -2.41
CA ILE A 158 -1.64 6.46 -3.60
C ILE A 158 -1.24 5.33 -4.56
N PHE A 159 0.06 5.17 -4.84
CA PHE A 159 0.57 4.14 -5.76
C PHE A 159 0.30 2.72 -5.26
N ASN A 160 0.43 2.48 -3.96
CA ASN A 160 0.10 1.19 -3.35
C ASN A 160 -1.37 0.80 -3.59
N TYR A 161 -2.32 1.73 -3.36
CA TYR A 161 -3.74 1.44 -3.58
C TYR A 161 -4.08 1.33 -5.07
N ALA A 162 -3.48 2.16 -5.93
CA ALA A 162 -3.67 2.05 -7.36
C ALA A 162 -3.18 0.70 -7.93
N LEU A 163 -2.09 0.15 -7.38
CA LEU A 163 -1.58 -1.19 -7.71
C LEU A 163 -2.48 -2.30 -7.16
N ALA A 164 -2.96 -2.15 -5.92
CA ALA A 164 -3.80 -3.15 -5.26
C ALA A 164 -5.18 -3.30 -5.92
N PHE A 165 -5.71 -2.21 -6.49
CA PHE A 165 -7.06 -2.14 -7.06
C PHE A 165 -7.05 -1.74 -8.54
N PRO A 166 -6.62 -2.61 -9.45
CA PRO A 166 -6.55 -2.30 -10.88
C PRO A 166 -7.92 -2.07 -11.53
N ASN A 167 -9.01 -2.44 -10.86
CA ASN A 167 -10.38 -2.19 -11.32
C ASN A 167 -10.92 -0.81 -10.89
N ILE A 168 -10.14 0.00 -10.18
CA ILE A 168 -10.50 1.35 -9.76
C ILE A 168 -9.72 2.36 -10.60
N ASN A 169 -10.41 3.38 -11.09
CA ASN A 169 -9.79 4.55 -11.71
C ASN A 169 -9.29 5.49 -10.61
N PHE A 170 -7.98 5.71 -10.56
CA PHE A 170 -7.34 6.67 -9.66
C PHE A 170 -6.88 7.91 -10.42
N LEU A 171 -7.31 9.07 -9.96
CA LEU A 171 -6.86 10.39 -10.40
C LEU A 171 -6.28 11.10 -9.18
N ALA A 172 -5.03 11.53 -9.21
CA ALA A 172 -4.48 12.28 -8.09
C ALA A 172 -3.64 13.46 -8.53
N LYS A 173 -3.85 14.58 -7.83
CA LYS A 173 -3.05 15.80 -7.93
C LYS A 173 -2.42 16.11 -6.57
N LEU A 174 -1.12 16.38 -6.58
CA LEU A 174 -0.36 16.79 -5.42
C LEU A 174 0.33 18.13 -5.73
N ASN A 175 0.06 19.16 -4.92
CA ASN A 175 0.56 20.52 -5.13
C ASN A 175 0.34 21.01 -6.58
N ASN A 176 -0.90 20.82 -7.09
CA ASN A 176 -1.33 21.12 -8.46
C ASN A 176 -0.69 20.27 -9.58
N THR A 177 0.25 19.38 -9.27
CA THR A 177 0.86 18.47 -10.24
C THR A 177 0.07 17.16 -10.30
N SER A 178 -0.29 16.70 -11.50
CA SER A 178 -0.88 15.38 -11.69
C SER A 178 0.16 14.32 -11.45
N ILE A 179 -0.06 13.44 -10.44
CA ILE A 179 0.88 12.38 -10.08
C ILE A 179 0.42 11.00 -10.56
N ILE A 180 -0.88 10.83 -10.80
CA ILE A 180 -1.45 9.58 -11.30
C ILE A 180 -2.76 9.83 -12.04
N ASN A 181 -2.91 9.13 -13.16
CA ASN A 181 -4.17 9.01 -13.89
C ASN A 181 -4.25 7.60 -14.46
N THR A 182 -4.91 6.71 -13.73
CA THR A 182 -5.02 5.30 -14.12
C THR A 182 -6.46 4.94 -14.41
N PRO A 183 -6.84 4.78 -15.67
CA PRO A 183 -8.16 4.25 -16.00
C PRO A 183 -8.34 2.83 -15.47
N ILE A 184 -9.57 2.35 -15.43
CA ILE A 184 -9.87 0.95 -15.14
C ILE A 184 -9.14 0.07 -16.17
N GLU A 185 -8.51 -1.01 -15.70
CA GLU A 185 -7.80 -1.91 -16.58
C GLU A 185 -8.78 -2.66 -17.49
N ASP A 186 -8.44 -2.75 -18.78
CA ASP A 186 -9.21 -3.44 -19.77
C ASP A 186 -9.42 -4.92 -19.38
N LYS A 187 -10.64 -5.42 -19.57
CA LYS A 187 -10.96 -6.83 -19.35
C LYS A 187 -10.13 -7.77 -20.24
N PHE A 188 -9.71 -7.30 -21.41
CA PHE A 188 -8.92 -8.04 -22.38
C PHE A 188 -7.39 -7.95 -22.15
N SER A 189 -6.91 -7.17 -21.20
CA SER A 189 -5.50 -7.12 -20.87
C SER A 189 -5.01 -8.49 -20.41
N LYS A 190 -3.96 -9.03 -21.06
CA LYS A 190 -3.34 -10.32 -20.71
C LYS A 190 -2.83 -10.36 -19.26
N ASP A 191 -2.31 -9.23 -18.77
CA ASP A 191 -1.88 -9.07 -17.38
C ASP A 191 -2.23 -7.66 -16.89
N LYS A 192 -3.34 -7.58 -16.14
CA LYS A 192 -3.85 -6.31 -15.58
C LYS A 192 -2.85 -5.65 -14.65
N ILE A 193 -2.00 -6.42 -13.97
CA ILE A 193 -0.99 -5.89 -13.03
C ILE A 193 0.11 -5.21 -13.83
N ILE A 194 0.65 -5.83 -14.88
CA ILE A 194 1.67 -5.21 -15.75
C ILE A 194 1.11 -3.93 -16.40
N SER A 195 -0.12 -3.99 -16.91
CA SER A 195 -0.79 -2.81 -17.47
C SER A 195 -0.92 -1.69 -16.43
N ARG A 196 -1.32 -2.03 -15.21
CA ARG A 196 -1.42 -1.05 -14.12
C ARG A 196 -0.06 -0.46 -13.74
N ILE A 197 0.99 -1.29 -13.63
CA ILE A 197 2.36 -0.83 -13.36
C ILE A 197 2.82 0.17 -14.43
N SER A 198 2.53 -0.09 -15.71
CA SER A 198 2.93 0.82 -16.79
C SER A 198 2.25 2.19 -16.72
N LYS A 199 1.03 2.25 -16.19
CA LYS A 199 0.26 3.50 -16.03
C LYS A 199 0.63 4.26 -14.76
N VAL A 200 1.05 3.56 -13.71
CA VAL A 200 1.44 4.16 -12.42
C VAL A 200 2.86 4.70 -12.47
N PHE A 201 3.79 3.99 -13.12
CA PHE A 201 5.21 4.32 -13.11
C PHE A 201 5.71 4.71 -14.50
N ASP A 202 6.08 3.71 -15.31
CA ASP A 202 6.63 3.92 -16.65
C ASP A 202 6.52 2.63 -17.48
N ASN A 203 6.30 2.79 -18.78
CA ASN A 203 6.33 1.69 -19.73
C ASN A 203 7.70 0.98 -19.79
N LYS A 204 8.81 1.69 -19.54
CA LYS A 204 10.14 1.08 -19.48
C LYS A 204 10.25 0.08 -18.35
N ILE A 205 9.76 0.45 -17.18
CA ILE A 205 9.69 -0.46 -16.01
C ILE A 205 8.84 -1.67 -16.36
N ALA A 206 7.60 -1.46 -16.81
CA ALA A 206 6.66 -2.53 -17.11
C ALA A 206 7.21 -3.52 -18.15
N LYS A 207 7.86 -3.05 -19.21
CA LYS A 207 8.48 -3.88 -20.25
C LYS A 207 9.72 -4.65 -19.78
N SER A 208 10.36 -4.22 -18.70
CA SER A 208 11.54 -4.87 -18.12
C SER A 208 11.20 -5.96 -17.12
N LEU A 209 9.91 -6.10 -16.76
CA LEU A 209 9.50 -6.99 -15.69
C LEU A 209 9.53 -8.46 -16.10
N ILE A 210 10.15 -9.24 -15.25
CA ILE A 210 10.07 -10.70 -15.22
C ILE A 210 8.95 -11.06 -14.24
N LYS A 211 8.09 -12.01 -14.64
CA LYS A 211 6.96 -12.47 -13.84
C LYS A 211 7.21 -13.88 -13.36
N GLU A 212 7.01 -14.09 -12.06
CA GLU A 212 6.95 -15.40 -11.45
C GLU A 212 5.69 -15.53 -10.58
N GLN A 213 5.17 -16.73 -10.50
CA GLN A 213 4.00 -16.99 -9.69
C GLN A 213 4.04 -18.37 -9.05
N LEU A 214 3.46 -18.46 -7.86
CA LEU A 214 3.17 -19.70 -7.16
C LEU A 214 1.73 -19.64 -6.70
N GLU A 215 0.96 -20.67 -7.02
CA GLU A 215 -0.42 -20.80 -6.62
C GLU A 215 -0.65 -22.17 -6.00
N THR A 216 -1.19 -22.17 -4.79
CA THR A 216 -1.65 -23.36 -4.06
C THR A 216 -3.07 -23.09 -3.60
N GLU A 217 -3.77 -24.08 -3.08
CA GLU A 217 -5.13 -23.90 -2.54
C GLU A 217 -5.24 -22.77 -1.48
N LYS A 218 -4.17 -22.54 -0.71
CA LYS A 218 -4.16 -21.64 0.45
C LYS A 218 -3.41 -20.33 0.22
N ILE A 219 -2.51 -20.29 -0.77
CA ILE A 219 -1.59 -19.17 -0.99
C ILE A 219 -1.43 -18.92 -2.48
N LYS A 220 -1.54 -17.64 -2.86
CA LYS A 220 -1.22 -17.18 -4.20
C LYS A 220 -0.16 -16.07 -4.11
N ILE A 221 0.98 -16.31 -4.76
CA ILE A 221 2.12 -15.39 -4.82
C ILE A 221 2.34 -14.99 -6.27
N LYS A 222 2.39 -13.69 -6.56
CA LYS A 222 2.84 -13.16 -7.84
C LYS A 222 3.96 -12.18 -7.59
N ILE A 223 5.07 -12.36 -8.29
CA ILE A 223 6.26 -11.51 -8.19
C ILE A 223 6.55 -10.95 -9.57
N TYR A 224 6.70 -9.64 -9.65
CA TYR A 224 7.16 -8.94 -10.85
C TYR A 224 8.41 -8.16 -10.46
N TYR A 225 9.49 -8.30 -11.21
CA TYR A 225 10.74 -7.59 -10.91
C TYR A 225 11.50 -7.21 -12.17
N SER A 226 12.22 -6.09 -12.12
CA SER A 226 12.99 -5.61 -13.25
C SER A 226 14.19 -6.53 -13.55
N ASN A 227 14.52 -6.69 -14.82
CA ASN A 227 15.72 -7.42 -15.23
C ASN A 227 17.00 -6.65 -14.83
N LYS A 228 18.17 -7.31 -14.92
CA LYS A 228 19.47 -6.76 -14.51
C LYS A 228 19.93 -5.50 -15.25
N LYS A 229 19.34 -5.20 -16.40
CA LYS A 229 19.64 -3.98 -17.17
C LYS A 229 18.87 -2.75 -16.64
N GLN A 230 17.84 -2.96 -15.82
CA GLN A 230 16.96 -1.92 -15.30
C GLN A 230 17.01 -1.88 -13.77
N VAL A 231 18.13 -1.39 -13.23
CA VAL A 231 18.35 -1.19 -11.80
C VAL A 231 18.48 0.29 -11.46
N SER A 232 18.16 0.67 -10.23
CA SER A 232 18.28 2.03 -9.71
C SER A 232 19.31 2.07 -8.58
N LYS A 233 20.00 3.20 -8.40
CA LYS A 233 20.87 3.44 -7.23
C LYS A 233 20.09 3.55 -5.93
N LYS A 234 18.80 3.90 -6.00
CA LYS A 234 17.89 3.99 -4.85
C LYS A 234 16.91 2.82 -4.84
N LYS A 235 16.40 2.44 -3.66
CA LYS A 235 15.37 1.41 -3.47
C LYS A 235 13.98 1.92 -3.86
N ASN A 236 13.83 2.34 -5.12
CA ASN A 236 12.58 2.87 -5.65
C ASN A 236 11.70 1.74 -6.19
N ASN A 237 10.39 1.99 -6.24
CA ASN A 237 9.40 1.11 -6.87
C ASN A 237 9.44 -0.32 -6.30
N GLN A 238 9.46 -0.44 -4.96
CA GLN A 238 9.47 -1.71 -4.24
C GLN A 238 8.19 -1.86 -3.40
N TYR A 239 7.20 -2.53 -3.96
CA TYR A 239 5.84 -2.63 -3.42
C TYR A 239 5.50 -4.06 -3.04
N ILE A 240 4.90 -4.24 -1.86
CA ILE A 240 4.35 -5.52 -1.39
C ILE A 240 2.90 -5.29 -0.99
N ILE A 241 2.02 -6.06 -1.59
CA ILE A 241 0.58 -6.00 -1.39
C ILE A 241 0.12 -7.36 -0.88
N VAL A 242 -0.60 -7.35 0.24
CA VAL A 242 -1.14 -8.55 0.88
C VAL A 242 -2.65 -8.42 0.98
N ASN A 243 -3.38 -9.38 0.42
CA ASN A 243 -4.85 -9.39 0.46
C ASN A 243 -5.44 -8.03 0.01
N ASN A 244 -4.91 -7.48 -1.08
CA ASN A 244 -5.25 -6.15 -1.63
C ASN A 244 -4.96 -4.96 -0.70
N LYS A 245 -4.13 -5.13 0.33
CA LYS A 245 -3.70 -4.03 1.20
C LYS A 245 -2.19 -3.83 1.12
N PRO A 246 -1.70 -2.58 1.17
CA PRO A 246 -0.27 -2.30 1.29
C PRO A 246 0.30 -2.94 2.56
N ALA A 247 1.44 -3.62 2.44
CA ALA A 247 2.04 -4.33 3.57
C ALA A 247 3.53 -4.01 3.74
N ARG A 248 3.96 -3.97 5.01
CA ARG A 248 5.37 -3.84 5.38
C ARG A 248 5.95 -5.21 5.68
N PHE A 249 6.58 -5.83 4.69
CA PHE A 249 7.36 -7.06 4.83
C PHE A 249 8.84 -6.74 4.67
N LEU A 250 9.46 -6.18 5.70
CA LEU A 250 10.86 -5.74 5.66
C LEU A 250 11.83 -6.89 5.35
N GLU A 251 11.55 -8.08 5.88
CA GLU A 251 12.36 -9.28 5.66
C GLU A 251 12.33 -9.73 4.19
N ILE A 252 11.16 -9.67 3.55
CA ILE A 252 11.06 -9.96 2.11
C ILE A 252 11.79 -8.91 1.30
N LYS A 253 11.63 -7.61 1.63
CA LYS A 253 12.33 -6.52 0.92
C LYS A 253 13.85 -6.65 1.03
N ARG A 254 14.37 -6.92 2.23
CA ARG A 254 15.81 -7.12 2.45
C ARG A 254 16.31 -8.33 1.67
N ALA A 255 15.67 -9.48 1.86
CA ALA A 255 16.04 -10.71 1.18
C ALA A 255 16.02 -10.55 -0.35
N PHE A 256 14.98 -9.90 -0.90
CA PHE A 256 14.90 -9.64 -2.34
C PHE A 256 16.10 -8.84 -2.85
N ASN A 257 16.40 -7.72 -2.22
CA ASN A 257 17.51 -6.86 -2.63
C ASN A 257 18.85 -7.57 -2.50
N ASP A 258 19.10 -8.28 -1.39
CA ASP A 258 20.37 -8.94 -1.13
C ASP A 258 20.62 -10.10 -2.10
N ILE A 259 19.58 -10.94 -2.31
CA ILE A 259 19.66 -12.05 -3.27
C ILE A 259 19.85 -11.51 -4.69
N TYR A 260 19.05 -10.50 -5.08
CA TYR A 260 19.13 -9.93 -6.43
C TYR A 260 20.52 -9.38 -6.75
N ARG A 261 21.07 -8.54 -5.88
CA ARG A 261 22.40 -7.92 -6.08
C ARG A 261 23.50 -8.96 -6.17
N LYS A 262 23.46 -10.00 -5.35
CA LYS A 262 24.42 -11.11 -5.37
C LYS A 262 24.26 -12.00 -6.59
N SER A 263 23.00 -12.33 -6.97
CA SER A 263 22.72 -13.22 -8.09
C SER A 263 23.09 -12.62 -9.44
N PHE A 264 22.95 -11.32 -9.60
CA PHE A 264 23.18 -10.64 -10.88
C PHE A 264 24.45 -9.76 -10.89
N GLU A 265 25.21 -9.73 -9.79
CA GLU A 265 26.42 -8.93 -9.62
C GLU A 265 26.24 -7.45 -10.01
N VAL A 266 25.12 -6.86 -9.59
CA VAL A 266 24.76 -5.49 -9.92
C VAL A 266 24.93 -4.55 -8.75
N ASP A 267 25.47 -3.35 -9.01
CA ASP A 267 25.51 -2.25 -8.05
C ASP A 267 24.24 -1.38 -8.16
N GLY A 268 23.12 -1.95 -7.76
CA GLY A 268 21.83 -1.26 -7.81
C GLY A 268 20.70 -2.11 -7.22
N TYR A 269 19.52 -1.53 -7.22
CA TYR A 269 18.31 -2.13 -6.66
C TYR A 269 17.26 -2.32 -7.76
N PRO A 270 16.61 -3.49 -7.81
CA PRO A 270 15.52 -3.73 -8.75
C PRO A 270 14.26 -2.98 -8.33
N SER A 271 13.42 -2.63 -9.31
CA SER A 271 12.01 -2.42 -9.06
C SER A 271 11.34 -3.77 -8.89
N PHE A 272 10.48 -3.93 -7.88
CA PHE A 272 9.69 -5.14 -7.73
C PHE A 272 8.30 -4.88 -7.14
N PHE A 273 7.36 -5.75 -7.51
CA PHE A 273 5.97 -5.71 -7.12
C PHE A 273 5.56 -7.13 -6.71
N ILE A 274 5.26 -7.33 -5.44
CA ILE A 274 4.90 -8.63 -4.87
C ILE A 274 3.45 -8.57 -4.42
N PHE A 275 2.64 -9.50 -4.91
CA PHE A 275 1.25 -9.65 -4.53
C PHE A 275 1.07 -11.00 -3.84
N LEU A 276 0.62 -10.96 -2.61
CA LEU A 276 0.40 -12.10 -1.74
C LEU A 276 -1.09 -12.16 -1.38
N ASN A 277 -1.75 -13.27 -1.72
CA ASN A 277 -3.11 -13.54 -1.30
C ASN A 277 -3.15 -14.85 -0.52
N TYR A 278 -3.57 -14.79 0.73
CA TYR A 278 -3.69 -15.95 1.60
C TYR A 278 -4.66 -15.68 2.74
N ASN A 279 -5.23 -16.75 3.30
CA ASN A 279 -6.09 -16.63 4.48
C ASN A 279 -5.22 -16.61 5.73
N GLU A 280 -5.17 -15.48 6.43
CA GLU A 280 -4.33 -15.25 7.62
C GLU A 280 -4.71 -16.18 8.79
N ASN A 281 -5.95 -16.67 8.85
CA ASN A 281 -6.40 -17.64 9.85
C ASN A 281 -5.90 -19.08 9.56
N LEU A 282 -5.55 -19.39 8.31
CA LEU A 282 -5.13 -20.72 7.89
C LEU A 282 -3.64 -20.84 7.63
N VAL A 283 -2.95 -19.73 7.41
CA VAL A 283 -1.54 -19.71 7.02
C VAL A 283 -0.78 -18.66 7.82
N ASP A 284 0.23 -19.12 8.56
CA ASP A 284 1.13 -18.23 9.30
C ASP A 284 1.95 -17.33 8.36
N ARG A 285 2.10 -16.08 8.74
CA ARG A 285 2.92 -15.08 8.06
C ARG A 285 4.35 -15.55 7.78
N LYS A 286 4.99 -16.24 8.73
CA LYS A 286 6.35 -16.79 8.55
C LYS A 286 6.42 -17.83 7.44
N LYS A 287 5.35 -18.65 7.28
CA LYS A 287 5.23 -19.61 6.18
C LYS A 287 5.16 -18.89 4.83
N VAL A 288 4.36 -17.83 4.73
CA VAL A 288 4.25 -17.00 3.51
C VAL A 288 5.58 -16.34 3.17
N GLU A 289 6.29 -15.78 4.17
CA GLU A 289 7.63 -15.20 3.97
C GLU A 289 8.62 -16.24 3.43
N LYS A 290 8.62 -17.46 3.99
CA LYS A 290 9.50 -18.55 3.57
C LYS A 290 9.20 -18.98 2.14
N MET A 291 7.94 -19.18 1.79
CA MET A 291 7.53 -19.55 0.43
C MET A 291 7.89 -18.45 -0.57
N THR A 292 7.68 -17.17 -0.21
CA THR A 292 8.04 -16.03 -1.07
C THR A 292 9.55 -15.97 -1.32
N LYS A 293 10.37 -16.14 -0.27
CA LYS A 293 11.84 -16.22 -0.40
C LYS A 293 12.28 -17.40 -1.28
N GLY A 294 11.64 -18.55 -1.13
CA GLY A 294 11.89 -19.73 -1.98
C GLY A 294 11.59 -19.47 -3.45
N LEU A 295 10.45 -18.83 -3.75
CA LEU A 295 10.09 -18.46 -5.12
C LEU A 295 11.06 -17.44 -5.73
N ILE A 296 11.50 -16.45 -4.95
CA ILE A 296 12.52 -15.48 -5.38
C ILE A 296 13.83 -16.19 -5.77
N LEU A 297 14.30 -17.09 -4.91
CA LEU A 297 15.51 -17.88 -5.14
C LEU A 297 15.39 -18.74 -6.41
N LYS A 298 14.27 -19.45 -6.56
CA LYS A 298 13.98 -20.25 -7.77
C LYS A 298 14.02 -19.40 -9.02
N SER A 299 13.34 -18.26 -9.01
CA SER A 299 13.27 -17.35 -10.15
C SER A 299 14.66 -16.84 -10.56
N PHE A 300 15.47 -16.40 -9.60
CA PHE A 300 16.80 -15.87 -9.89
C PHE A 300 17.75 -16.97 -10.38
N SER A 301 17.68 -18.17 -9.80
CA SER A 301 18.49 -19.31 -10.27
C SER A 301 18.15 -19.68 -11.71
N LYS A 302 16.86 -19.67 -12.08
CA LYS A 302 16.41 -19.89 -13.45
C LYS A 302 17.00 -18.85 -14.40
N GLN A 303 16.93 -17.55 -14.03
CA GLN A 303 17.50 -16.47 -14.83
C GLN A 303 19.02 -16.59 -15.01
N ILE A 304 19.74 -16.95 -13.94
CA ILE A 304 21.19 -17.18 -14.03
C ILE A 304 21.47 -18.35 -14.98
N TYR A 305 20.71 -19.44 -14.85
CA TYR A 305 20.88 -20.61 -15.69
C TYR A 305 20.63 -20.34 -17.19
N GLU A 306 19.63 -19.51 -17.52
CA GLU A 306 19.28 -19.17 -18.89
C GLU A 306 20.27 -18.20 -19.55
N PHE A 307 20.87 -17.29 -18.77
CA PHE A 307 21.69 -16.18 -19.31
C PHE A 307 23.20 -16.44 -19.29
N ASP A 308 23.69 -17.38 -18.51
CA ASP A 308 25.12 -17.69 -18.45
C ASP A 308 25.44 -18.94 -19.27
N LYS A 309 26.34 -18.83 -20.25
CA LYS A 309 26.75 -19.94 -21.12
C LYS A 309 27.81 -20.84 -20.50
N ASP A 310 28.48 -20.41 -19.42
CA ASP A 310 29.56 -21.15 -18.78
C ASP A 310 29.03 -21.99 -17.59
N LYS A 311 28.85 -23.30 -17.79
CA LYS A 311 28.30 -24.24 -16.80
C LYS A 311 29.03 -24.27 -15.45
N LYS A 312 30.35 -24.02 -15.45
CA LYS A 312 31.19 -24.16 -14.24
C LYS A 312 30.98 -22.97 -13.27
N ASN A 313 30.86 -21.77 -13.84
CA ASN A 313 30.54 -20.57 -13.04
C ASN A 313 29.10 -20.54 -12.55
N LYS A 314 28.15 -21.06 -13.33
CA LYS A 314 26.74 -21.17 -12.97
C LYS A 314 26.53 -21.89 -11.64
N ASN A 315 27.10 -23.09 -11.50
CA ASN A 315 26.91 -23.91 -10.31
C ASN A 315 27.51 -23.26 -9.06
N ASN A 316 28.66 -22.58 -9.20
CA ASN A 316 29.27 -21.85 -8.09
C ASN A 316 28.45 -20.61 -7.67
N LEU A 317 27.92 -19.87 -8.63
CA LEU A 317 27.08 -18.70 -8.37
C LEU A 317 25.76 -19.12 -7.70
N ILE A 318 25.11 -20.14 -8.22
CA ILE A 318 23.89 -20.70 -7.65
C ILE A 318 24.17 -21.24 -6.22
N LYS A 319 25.25 -21.98 -6.01
CA LYS A 319 25.67 -22.46 -4.69
C LYS A 319 25.96 -21.31 -3.73
N SER A 320 26.59 -20.21 -4.19
CA SER A 320 26.85 -19.05 -3.34
C SER A 320 25.59 -18.31 -2.90
N VAL A 321 24.60 -18.21 -3.81
CA VAL A 321 23.28 -17.60 -3.52
C VAL A 321 22.50 -18.43 -2.52
N PHE A 322 22.57 -19.76 -2.62
CA PHE A 322 21.85 -20.67 -1.72
C PHE A 322 22.54 -20.89 -0.38
N ASN A 323 23.87 -20.93 -0.33
CA ASN A 323 24.62 -20.99 0.94
C ASN A 323 24.39 -19.79 1.84
N PHE A 324 23.94 -18.67 1.28
CA PHE A 324 23.52 -17.49 2.07
C PHE A 324 22.22 -17.76 2.84
N HIS A 325 21.40 -18.70 2.41
CA HIS A 325 20.16 -19.07 3.09
C HIS A 325 20.28 -20.47 3.70
N LYS A 326 20.76 -20.58 4.94
CA LYS A 326 20.98 -21.82 5.73
C LYS A 326 19.81 -22.82 5.74
N ASN A 327 18.64 -22.46 5.20
CA ASN A 327 17.43 -23.27 5.22
C ASN A 327 17.16 -24.02 3.89
N PHE A 328 18.00 -23.87 2.88
CA PHE A 328 17.82 -24.52 1.58
C PHE A 328 19.02 -25.37 1.24
N GLN A 329 18.79 -26.62 0.83
CA GLN A 329 19.81 -27.50 0.27
C GLN A 329 19.65 -27.63 -1.24
N LEU A 330 20.77 -27.56 -1.94
CA LEU A 330 20.86 -27.79 -3.37
C LEU A 330 21.28 -29.23 -3.62
N THR A 331 20.55 -29.90 -4.48
CA THR A 331 20.95 -31.21 -5.02
C THR A 331 21.03 -31.10 -6.53
N GLU A 332 22.12 -31.54 -7.13
CA GLU A 332 22.26 -31.64 -8.58
C GLU A 332 21.51 -32.88 -9.08
N SER A 333 20.74 -32.73 -10.13
CA SER A 333 20.09 -33.83 -10.85
C SER A 333 20.58 -33.84 -12.31
N LYS A 334 20.33 -34.94 -13.04
CA LYS A 334 20.68 -35.04 -14.47
C LYS A 334 20.03 -33.95 -15.34
N ASN A 335 18.93 -33.36 -14.88
CA ASN A 335 18.13 -32.37 -15.62
C ASN A 335 18.18 -30.96 -15.02
N GLY A 336 19.01 -30.70 -13.97
CA GLY A 336 19.09 -29.37 -13.36
C GLY A 336 19.38 -29.44 -11.86
N ILE A 337 19.03 -28.36 -11.17
CA ILE A 337 19.27 -28.23 -9.71
C ILE A 337 17.96 -28.36 -8.96
N ILE A 338 17.90 -29.30 -8.02
CA ILE A 338 16.77 -29.50 -7.12
C ILE A 338 17.01 -28.69 -5.84
N ILE A 339 16.06 -27.83 -5.48
CA ILE A 339 16.11 -27.05 -4.25
C ILE A 339 15.26 -27.77 -3.20
N LYS A 340 15.90 -28.27 -2.15
CA LYS A 340 15.22 -28.89 -1.01
C LYS A 340 15.21 -27.95 0.19
N ASN A 341 14.08 -27.91 0.89
CA ASN A 341 13.97 -27.20 2.15
C ASN A 341 14.07 -28.20 3.30
N ASN A 342 14.92 -27.94 4.30
CA ASN A 342 15.23 -28.87 5.38
C ASN A 342 14.07 -29.30 6.29
N LYS A 343 12.86 -28.78 6.13
CA LYS A 343 11.73 -29.09 7.02
C LYS A 343 10.37 -29.36 6.39
N GLU A 344 10.16 -29.14 5.10
CA GLU A 344 8.89 -29.49 4.42
C GLU A 344 9.13 -29.73 2.93
N TYR A 345 8.57 -30.81 2.42
CA TYR A 345 8.71 -31.23 1.04
C TYR A 345 7.93 -30.31 0.11
N GLY A 346 8.62 -29.46 -0.61
CA GLY A 346 8.17 -28.84 -1.82
C GLY A 346 9.20 -29.15 -2.90
N PHE A 347 8.93 -30.11 -3.75
CA PHE A 347 9.77 -30.37 -4.92
C PHE A 347 9.62 -29.20 -5.90
N PHE A 348 10.75 -28.63 -6.27
CA PHE A 348 10.83 -27.70 -7.39
C PHE A 348 11.72 -28.36 -8.45
N ASP A 349 11.10 -28.95 -9.47
CA ASP A 349 11.81 -29.37 -10.69
C ASP A 349 12.00 -28.15 -11.59
N PHE A 350 13.17 -28.04 -12.18
CA PHE A 350 13.52 -27.01 -13.17
C PHE A 350 13.35 -27.57 -14.58
#